data_e14efe41da71edc6361b54b5eea9ce7b
#
_entry.id   e14efe41da71edc6361b54b5eea9ce7b
#
_cell.length_a   1.000
_cell.length_b   1.000
_cell.length_c   1.000
_cell.angle_alpha   90.00
_cell.angle_beta   90.00
_cell.angle_gamma   90.00
#
_symmetry.space_group_name_H-M   'P 1'
#
loop_
_entity.id
_entity.type
_entity.pdbx_description
1 polymer ?
#
loop_
_entity_poly.entity_id
_entity_poly.type
_entity_poly.pdbx_seq_one_letter_code
_entity_poly.pdbx_strand_id
1 'polypeptide(L)'
;MWSDVVEYIKAHSCRWSFEPDEGEWGIHQLDDPPHNRLLGPVFARGPAAGVIAIDGEIQSQWGDIHRADMTFSVTKSYLAMVAGVAVAQGLITDIDQPVSDCLEQRGILSHGFEDAHNRPISWRHLLQFTSEWSGQCFGVPDQIDHYRNVSMQPSASTKRKGEKRPLKNPGTYWEYNDVRINQFSLALMRLFDRELPAVFAEHIMRPLGASDTWHWHGYENSYIESNGRQLQSVPGGGHWGGGMVMSAHDQLLLGQLMVNEGVHNGQQLLPEHWIEQMQTPCDIAPWYGFFTWLNTNHVVSPSLPEESYFAMGIGGQLIWHDPVRNIVAVMRWIDSDFTGDILGVAGGEVKG
;
A
#
# COMPACT_ATOMS: atom_id res chain seq x y z
N MET A 1 17.39 18.15 17.05
CA MET A 1 17.94 17.49 15.86
C MET A 1 16.88 17.38 14.78
N TRP A 2 15.70 16.87 15.02
CA TRP A 2 14.60 16.79 14.03
C TRP A 2 13.59 17.95 14.11
N SER A 3 13.90 19.01 14.86
CA SER A 3 13.00 20.14 15.09
C SER A 3 12.55 20.84 13.80
N ASP A 4 13.49 21.05 12.87
CA ASP A 4 13.19 21.79 11.63
C ASP A 4 12.28 21.00 10.69
N VAL A 5 12.46 19.66 10.64
CA VAL A 5 11.55 18.76 9.92
C VAL A 5 10.13 18.83 10.50
N VAL A 6 10.01 18.76 11.83
CA VAL A 6 8.71 18.81 12.51
C VAL A 6 8.03 20.17 12.31
N GLU A 7 8.76 21.27 12.44
CA GLU A 7 8.19 22.61 12.21
C GLU A 7 7.78 22.80 10.74
N TYR A 8 8.57 22.28 9.80
CA TYR A 8 8.22 22.32 8.38
C TYR A 8 6.94 21.53 8.09
N ILE A 9 6.79 20.32 8.65
CA ILE A 9 5.59 19.48 8.53
C ILE A 9 4.36 20.18 9.13
N LYS A 10 4.50 20.81 10.32
CA LYS A 10 3.39 21.54 10.94
C LYS A 10 2.91 22.72 10.08
N ALA A 11 3.83 23.39 9.40
CA ALA A 11 3.52 24.49 8.50
C ALA A 11 2.87 24.02 7.18
N HIS A 12 3.09 22.77 6.78
CA HIS A 12 2.63 22.18 5.52
C HIS A 12 1.79 20.92 5.79
N SER A 13 0.71 21.08 6.55
CA SER A 13 -0.23 19.99 6.84
C SER A 13 -1.30 19.86 5.74
N CYS A 14 -1.84 18.65 5.58
CA CYS A 14 -2.90 18.33 4.63
C CYS A 14 -4.08 19.30 4.77
N ARG A 15 -4.60 19.77 3.63
CA ARG A 15 -5.70 20.75 3.57
C ARG A 15 -7.10 20.12 3.58
N TRP A 16 -7.19 18.79 3.50
CA TRP A 16 -8.50 18.13 3.56
C TRP A 16 -9.24 18.45 4.85
N SER A 17 -10.56 18.46 4.77
CA SER A 17 -11.43 18.61 5.94
C SER A 17 -11.12 17.56 7.01
N PHE A 18 -11.38 17.86 8.26
CA PHE A 18 -11.23 16.89 9.34
C PHE A 18 -12.35 15.84 9.29
N GLU A 19 -13.56 16.26 8.95
CA GLU A 19 -14.72 15.41 8.79
C GLU A 19 -14.97 15.10 7.30
N PRO A 20 -15.27 13.83 6.95
CA PRO A 20 -15.41 13.41 5.55
C PRO A 20 -16.57 14.08 4.79
N ASP A 21 -17.58 14.56 5.48
CA ASP A 21 -18.76 15.24 4.94
C ASP A 21 -18.65 16.78 4.91
N GLU A 22 -17.54 17.34 5.40
CA GLU A 22 -17.29 18.78 5.48
C GLU A 22 -16.27 19.27 4.44
N GLY A 23 -16.56 19.16 3.16
CA GLY A 23 -15.71 19.71 2.11
C GLY A 23 -14.87 18.68 1.36
N GLU A 24 -13.62 19.02 1.00
CA GLU A 24 -12.75 18.11 0.24
C GLU A 24 -12.25 16.96 1.11
N TRP A 25 -12.53 15.73 0.68
CA TRP A 25 -12.11 14.54 1.38
C TRP A 25 -12.05 13.31 0.46
N GLY A 26 -10.89 12.64 0.39
CA GLY A 26 -10.68 11.47 -0.44
C GLY A 26 -10.59 11.79 -1.94
N ILE A 27 -10.48 10.74 -2.76
CA ILE A 27 -10.30 10.86 -4.22
C ILE A 27 -11.42 10.21 -5.04
N HIS A 28 -12.33 9.48 -4.41
CA HIS A 28 -13.46 8.86 -5.10
C HIS A 28 -14.33 9.87 -5.85
N GLN A 29 -14.41 11.12 -5.35
CA GLN A 29 -15.17 12.21 -5.96
C GLN A 29 -14.62 12.63 -7.34
N LEU A 30 -13.36 12.26 -7.66
CA LEU A 30 -12.73 12.54 -8.96
C LEU A 30 -13.13 11.53 -10.04
N ASP A 31 -13.81 10.45 -9.69
CA ASP A 31 -14.26 9.43 -10.63
C ASP A 31 -15.56 9.83 -11.33
N ASP A 32 -15.78 9.31 -12.53
CA ASP A 32 -17.05 9.50 -13.23
C ASP A 32 -18.18 8.72 -12.54
N PRO A 33 -19.38 9.27 -12.45
CA PRO A 33 -20.55 8.51 -12.00
C PRO A 33 -20.78 7.25 -12.87
N PRO A 34 -21.22 6.14 -12.27
CA PRO A 34 -21.67 5.96 -10.88
C PRO A 34 -20.55 5.60 -9.89
N HIS A 35 -19.27 5.64 -10.31
CA HIS A 35 -18.12 5.14 -9.52
C HIS A 35 -17.53 6.20 -8.57
N ASN A 36 -18.09 7.40 -8.53
CA ASN A 36 -17.74 8.48 -7.60
C ASN A 36 -18.42 8.34 -6.22
N ARG A 37 -18.71 7.13 -5.79
CA ARG A 37 -19.39 6.83 -4.53
C ARG A 37 -18.48 6.04 -3.61
N LEU A 38 -18.66 6.25 -2.31
CA LEU A 38 -18.07 5.39 -1.30
C LEU A 38 -18.72 4.00 -1.33
N LEU A 39 -17.90 2.98 -1.20
CA LEU A 39 -18.30 1.57 -1.10
C LEU A 39 -18.01 1.02 0.31
N GLY A 40 -17.13 1.68 1.05
CA GLY A 40 -16.77 1.33 2.42
C GLY A 40 -16.74 2.55 3.33
N PRO A 41 -16.57 2.34 4.63
CA PRO A 41 -16.57 3.43 5.60
C PRO A 41 -15.40 4.38 5.40
N VAL A 42 -15.61 5.63 5.80
CA VAL A 42 -14.60 6.67 5.95
C VAL A 42 -14.70 7.27 7.35
N PHE A 43 -13.63 7.85 7.85
CA PHE A 43 -13.53 8.28 9.25
C PHE A 43 -12.91 9.67 9.31
N ALA A 44 -13.34 10.46 10.29
CA ALA A 44 -12.72 11.73 10.64
C ALA A 44 -11.21 11.57 10.88
N ARG A 45 -10.42 12.54 10.38
CA ARG A 45 -8.96 12.52 10.53
C ARG A 45 -8.47 13.35 11.72
N GLY A 46 -7.28 13.02 12.19
CA GLY A 46 -6.55 13.88 13.11
C GLY A 46 -5.75 15.00 12.42
N PRO A 47 -5.16 15.90 13.21
CA PRO A 47 -4.10 16.80 12.75
C PRO A 47 -2.86 16.02 12.26
N ALA A 48 -1.92 16.72 11.63
CA ALA A 48 -0.64 16.12 11.25
C ALA A 48 0.06 15.51 12.47
N ALA A 49 0.47 14.26 12.32
CA ALA A 49 1.15 13.50 13.36
C ALA A 49 2.26 12.65 12.75
N GLY A 50 3.25 12.27 13.55
CA GLY A 50 4.28 11.37 13.06
C GLY A 50 5.33 11.04 14.09
N VAL A 51 6.23 10.14 13.68
CA VAL A 51 7.31 9.63 14.51
C VAL A 51 8.50 9.27 13.64
N ILE A 52 9.71 9.57 14.12
CA ILE A 52 10.98 9.24 13.49
C ILE A 52 11.78 8.38 14.47
N ALA A 53 12.22 7.23 14.02
CA ALA A 53 13.12 6.35 14.78
C ALA A 53 14.40 6.08 14.00
N ILE A 54 15.50 5.95 14.74
CA ILE A 54 16.82 5.53 14.24
C ILE A 54 17.27 4.37 15.13
N ASP A 55 17.76 3.30 14.53
CA ASP A 55 18.18 2.09 15.25
C ASP A 55 17.10 1.55 16.22
N GLY A 56 15.83 1.70 15.84
CA GLY A 56 14.69 1.28 16.65
C GLY A 56 14.26 2.29 17.73
N GLU A 57 15.08 3.30 18.03
CA GLU A 57 14.83 4.27 19.09
C GLU A 57 14.15 5.53 18.55
N ILE A 58 13.05 5.97 19.19
CA ILE A 58 12.32 7.18 18.79
C ILE A 58 13.17 8.41 19.05
N GLN A 59 13.51 9.13 17.99
CA GLN A 59 14.28 10.38 18.04
C GLN A 59 13.38 11.62 18.08
N SER A 60 12.21 11.55 17.46
CA SER A 60 11.24 12.63 17.42
C SER A 60 9.83 12.14 17.21
N GLN A 61 8.85 12.84 17.78
CA GLN A 61 7.44 12.60 17.54
C GLN A 61 6.64 13.91 17.64
N TRP A 62 5.52 13.98 16.95
CA TRP A 62 4.60 15.12 16.99
C TRP A 62 3.14 14.66 16.77
N GLY A 63 2.21 15.46 17.25
CA GLY A 63 0.79 15.11 17.22
C GLY A 63 0.47 13.87 18.06
N ASP A 64 -0.70 13.29 17.82
CA ASP A 64 -1.12 12.05 18.49
C ASP A 64 -0.70 10.83 17.62
N ILE A 65 0.43 10.23 17.96
CA ILE A 65 0.97 9.06 17.25
C ILE A 65 0.19 7.78 17.50
N HIS A 66 -0.68 7.74 18.52
CA HIS A 66 -1.51 6.57 18.87
C HIS A 66 -2.91 6.65 18.27
N ARG A 67 -3.32 7.80 17.71
CA ARG A 67 -4.58 7.90 17.00
C ARG A 67 -4.54 7.03 15.73
N ALA A 68 -5.52 6.15 15.61
CA ALA A 68 -5.73 5.36 14.40
C ALA A 68 -6.50 6.20 13.37
N ASP A 69 -5.89 6.43 12.22
CA ASP A 69 -6.46 7.16 11.07
C ASP A 69 -6.33 6.32 9.80
N MET A 70 -7.07 6.66 8.74
CA MET A 70 -6.97 6.00 7.44
C MET A 70 -5.56 6.13 6.87
N THR A 71 -5.00 5.01 6.41
CA THR A 71 -3.65 4.95 5.82
C THR A 71 -3.65 5.05 4.31
N PHE A 72 -4.84 4.96 3.69
CA PHE A 72 -5.00 4.94 2.24
C PHE A 72 -4.05 3.94 1.57
N SER A 73 -3.30 4.37 0.54
CA SER A 73 -2.47 3.46 -0.26
C SER A 73 -1.23 2.91 0.46
N VAL A 74 -0.88 3.39 1.65
CA VAL A 74 0.10 2.70 2.52
C VAL A 74 -0.35 1.26 2.80
N THR A 75 -1.65 1.01 2.83
CA THR A 75 -2.25 -0.34 2.93
C THR A 75 -1.68 -1.34 1.92
N LYS A 76 -1.24 -0.89 0.73
CA LYS A 76 -0.68 -1.77 -0.31
C LYS A 76 0.60 -2.46 0.15
N SER A 77 1.48 -1.74 0.85
CA SER A 77 2.70 -2.33 1.41
C SER A 77 2.36 -3.39 2.47
N TYR A 78 1.31 -3.17 3.26
CA TYR A 78 0.84 -4.19 4.22
C TYR A 78 0.21 -5.40 3.51
N LEU A 79 -0.48 -5.18 2.40
CA LEU A 79 -0.99 -6.27 1.57
C LEU A 79 0.16 -7.09 0.95
N ALA A 80 1.27 -6.46 0.57
CA ALA A 80 2.49 -7.17 0.17
C ALA A 80 3.09 -7.99 1.31
N MET A 81 3.06 -7.49 2.57
CA MET A 81 3.47 -8.28 3.73
C MET A 81 2.59 -9.51 3.93
N VAL A 82 1.26 -9.40 3.74
CA VAL A 82 0.35 -10.56 3.80
C VAL A 82 0.66 -11.57 2.70
N ALA A 83 1.05 -11.13 1.49
CA ALA A 83 1.53 -12.02 0.45
C ALA A 83 2.84 -12.72 0.86
N GLY A 84 3.72 -12.04 1.59
CA GLY A 84 4.92 -12.63 2.21
C GLY A 84 4.58 -13.74 3.21
N VAL A 85 3.49 -13.61 3.96
CA VAL A 85 2.98 -14.70 4.81
C VAL A 85 2.54 -15.89 3.96
N ALA A 86 1.88 -15.67 2.81
CA ALA A 86 1.50 -16.75 1.89
C ALA A 86 2.73 -17.47 1.33
N VAL A 87 3.81 -16.75 1.03
CA VAL A 87 5.10 -17.34 0.61
C VAL A 87 5.72 -18.15 1.75
N ALA A 88 5.78 -17.60 2.96
CA ALA A 88 6.31 -18.31 4.14
C ALA A 88 5.57 -19.62 4.44
N GLN A 89 4.27 -19.65 4.18
CA GLN A 89 3.43 -20.85 4.37
C GLN A 89 3.43 -21.80 3.17
N GLY A 90 4.17 -21.50 2.10
CA GLY A 90 4.19 -22.31 0.87
C GLY A 90 2.85 -22.30 0.11
N LEU A 91 2.01 -21.31 0.36
CA LEU A 91 0.79 -21.08 -0.42
C LEU A 91 1.11 -20.46 -1.80
N ILE A 92 2.12 -19.62 -1.87
CA ILE A 92 2.74 -19.13 -3.10
C ILE A 92 4.17 -19.68 -3.13
N THR A 93 4.44 -20.64 -4.01
CA THR A 93 5.76 -21.28 -4.15
C THR A 93 6.58 -20.70 -5.29
N ASP A 94 5.92 -20.04 -6.24
CA ASP A 94 6.53 -19.36 -7.36
C ASP A 94 5.75 -18.06 -7.62
N ILE A 95 6.40 -16.94 -7.46
CA ILE A 95 5.81 -15.61 -7.63
C ILE A 95 5.51 -15.30 -9.11
N ASP A 96 6.18 -15.98 -10.02
CA ASP A 96 6.00 -15.84 -11.47
C ASP A 96 4.95 -16.81 -12.04
N GLN A 97 4.48 -17.77 -11.21
CA GLN A 97 3.37 -18.62 -11.59
C GLN A 97 2.09 -17.80 -11.81
N PRO A 98 1.29 -18.09 -12.85
CA PRO A 98 -0.05 -17.51 -13.00
C PRO A 98 -0.91 -17.69 -11.76
N VAL A 99 -1.64 -16.64 -11.37
CA VAL A 99 -2.56 -16.69 -10.23
C VAL A 99 -3.63 -17.78 -10.44
N SER A 100 -4.15 -17.90 -11.66
CA SER A 100 -5.08 -18.97 -12.04
C SER A 100 -4.55 -20.35 -11.70
N ASP A 101 -3.32 -20.66 -12.13
CA ASP A 101 -2.71 -21.98 -11.94
C ASP A 101 -2.44 -22.26 -10.44
N CYS A 102 -2.00 -21.23 -9.70
CA CYS A 102 -1.78 -21.33 -8.25
C CYS A 102 -3.07 -21.69 -7.49
N LEU A 103 -4.19 -21.05 -7.84
CA LEU A 103 -5.50 -21.29 -7.24
C LEU A 103 -6.08 -22.66 -7.67
N GLU A 104 -6.07 -22.97 -8.98
CA GLU A 104 -6.62 -24.21 -9.55
C GLU A 104 -5.90 -25.46 -9.04
N GLN A 105 -4.59 -25.43 -8.86
CA GLN A 105 -3.81 -26.54 -8.24
C GLN A 105 -4.27 -26.88 -6.82
N ARG A 106 -4.94 -25.95 -6.16
CA ARG A 106 -5.51 -26.12 -4.81
C ARG A 106 -7.01 -26.37 -4.81
N GLY A 107 -7.60 -26.54 -6.00
CA GLY A 107 -9.05 -26.72 -6.15
C GLY A 107 -9.86 -25.45 -5.90
N ILE A 108 -9.23 -24.29 -5.94
CA ILE A 108 -9.85 -22.96 -5.75
C ILE A 108 -10.21 -22.41 -7.12
N LEU A 109 -11.44 -21.91 -7.26
CA LEU A 109 -11.87 -21.25 -8.50
C LEU A 109 -11.07 -19.95 -8.73
N SER A 110 -10.53 -19.81 -9.93
CA SER A 110 -9.67 -18.70 -10.34
C SER A 110 -10.46 -17.44 -10.78
N HIS A 111 -11.56 -17.14 -10.09
CA HIS A 111 -12.46 -16.03 -10.44
C HIS A 111 -11.70 -14.71 -10.72
N GLY A 112 -11.92 -14.16 -11.92
CA GLY A 112 -11.26 -12.99 -12.44
C GLY A 112 -9.98 -13.29 -13.24
N PHE A 113 -9.56 -14.59 -13.34
CA PHE A 113 -8.38 -15.01 -14.08
C PHE A 113 -8.69 -16.15 -15.07
N GLU A 114 -9.97 -16.36 -15.45
CA GLU A 114 -10.41 -17.46 -16.30
C GLU A 114 -10.21 -17.17 -17.79
N ASP A 115 -10.34 -15.91 -18.20
CA ASP A 115 -10.27 -15.53 -19.61
C ASP A 115 -8.83 -15.55 -20.15
N ALA A 116 -8.71 -15.63 -21.48
CA ALA A 116 -7.42 -15.77 -22.15
C ALA A 116 -6.45 -14.59 -21.89
N HIS A 117 -6.98 -13.40 -21.60
CA HIS A 117 -6.14 -12.22 -21.31
C HIS A 117 -5.61 -12.25 -19.89
N ASN A 118 -6.46 -12.59 -18.92
CA ASN A 118 -6.11 -12.59 -17.49
C ASN A 118 -5.35 -13.85 -17.06
N ARG A 119 -5.54 -14.97 -17.76
CA ARG A 119 -4.96 -16.27 -17.38
C ARG A 119 -3.44 -16.25 -17.19
N PRO A 120 -2.61 -15.56 -17.98
CA PRO A 120 -1.17 -15.48 -17.80
C PRO A 120 -0.70 -14.51 -16.71
N ILE A 121 -1.61 -13.81 -16.03
CA ILE A 121 -1.24 -12.86 -14.98
C ILE A 121 -0.67 -13.58 -13.77
N SER A 122 0.58 -13.28 -13.43
CA SER A 122 1.26 -13.81 -12.26
C SER A 122 1.04 -12.93 -11.01
N TRP A 123 1.40 -13.47 -9.84
CA TRP A 123 1.46 -12.71 -8.60
C TRP A 123 2.39 -11.50 -8.71
N ARG A 124 3.56 -11.66 -9.36
CA ARG A 124 4.51 -10.57 -9.64
C ARG A 124 3.87 -9.46 -10.44
N HIS A 125 3.13 -9.79 -11.51
CA HIS A 125 2.47 -8.79 -12.34
C HIS A 125 1.50 -7.91 -11.53
N LEU A 126 0.77 -8.50 -10.58
CA LEU A 126 -0.14 -7.74 -9.71
C LEU A 126 0.63 -6.88 -8.71
N LEU A 127 1.64 -7.45 -8.04
CA LEU A 127 2.46 -6.77 -7.03
C LEU A 127 3.26 -5.58 -7.60
N GLN A 128 3.64 -5.64 -8.89
CA GLN A 128 4.38 -4.59 -9.58
C GLN A 128 3.51 -3.64 -10.41
N PHE A 129 2.17 -3.76 -10.36
CA PHE A 129 1.26 -2.98 -11.21
C PHE A 129 1.48 -3.15 -12.73
N THR A 130 1.92 -4.32 -13.15
CA THR A 130 2.12 -4.64 -14.57
C THR A 130 1.11 -5.67 -15.09
N SER A 131 0.05 -5.96 -14.32
CA SER A 131 -0.89 -7.03 -14.65
C SER A 131 -1.75 -6.77 -15.87
N GLU A 132 -2.09 -5.50 -16.16
CA GLU A 132 -3.08 -5.17 -17.20
C GLU A 132 -4.37 -6.01 -17.09
N TRP A 133 -4.73 -6.38 -15.86
CA TRP A 133 -5.90 -7.18 -15.57
C TRP A 133 -7.17 -6.53 -16.13
N SER A 134 -8.05 -7.33 -16.71
CA SER A 134 -9.32 -6.91 -17.28
C SER A 134 -10.47 -7.44 -16.44
N GLY A 135 -11.34 -6.56 -15.99
CA GLY A 135 -12.52 -7.04 -15.28
C GLY A 135 -13.21 -5.97 -14.44
N GLN A 136 -13.97 -6.46 -13.49
CA GLN A 136 -14.70 -5.68 -12.52
C GLN A 136 -14.54 -6.32 -11.14
N CYS A 137 -14.11 -5.54 -10.17
CA CYS A 137 -14.02 -5.97 -8.78
C CYS A 137 -14.98 -5.14 -7.91
N PHE A 138 -15.88 -5.81 -7.20
CA PHE A 138 -16.89 -5.18 -6.33
C PHE A 138 -17.71 -4.07 -7.01
N GLY A 139 -18.08 -4.27 -8.27
CA GLY A 139 -18.89 -3.32 -9.04
C GLY A 139 -18.10 -2.18 -9.70
N VAL A 140 -16.78 -2.13 -9.52
CA VAL A 140 -15.91 -1.13 -10.16
C VAL A 140 -15.10 -1.78 -11.27
N PRO A 141 -15.23 -1.36 -12.55
CA PRO A 141 -14.41 -1.86 -13.64
C PRO A 141 -12.99 -1.28 -13.55
N ASP A 142 -11.97 -2.06 -13.96
CA ASP A 142 -10.56 -1.66 -13.94
C ASP A 142 -10.28 -0.39 -14.76
N GLN A 143 -11.08 -0.17 -15.79
CA GLN A 143 -11.01 1.02 -16.67
C GLN A 143 -11.13 2.35 -15.91
N ILE A 144 -11.81 2.38 -14.75
CA ILE A 144 -11.98 3.61 -13.96
C ILE A 144 -10.63 4.20 -13.52
N ASP A 145 -9.63 3.36 -13.35
CA ASP A 145 -8.27 3.78 -12.97
C ASP A 145 -7.27 3.80 -14.13
N HIS A 146 -7.70 3.61 -15.40
CA HIS A 146 -6.82 3.82 -16.55
C HIS A 146 -6.29 5.26 -16.58
N TYR A 147 -5.03 5.42 -16.96
CA TYR A 147 -4.35 6.72 -17.05
C TYR A 147 -4.33 7.51 -15.74
N ARG A 148 -4.44 6.83 -14.61
CA ARG A 148 -4.29 7.48 -13.31
C ARG A 148 -2.87 7.96 -13.13
N ASN A 149 -2.71 9.25 -12.88
CA ASN A 149 -1.43 9.83 -12.48
C ASN A 149 -1.26 9.71 -10.96
N VAL A 150 -0.06 9.37 -10.55
CA VAL A 150 0.36 9.35 -9.14
C VAL A 150 1.65 10.15 -8.98
N SER A 151 1.81 10.83 -7.85
CA SER A 151 2.80 11.89 -7.65
C SER A 151 4.27 11.47 -7.88
N MET A 152 4.61 10.19 -7.66
CA MET A 152 5.99 9.70 -7.82
C MET A 152 6.23 9.03 -9.18
N GLN A 153 5.26 9.04 -10.08
CA GLN A 153 5.44 8.50 -11.43
C GLN A 153 6.26 9.48 -12.28
N PRO A 154 7.42 9.07 -12.84
CA PRO A 154 8.31 9.98 -13.59
C PRO A 154 7.69 10.59 -14.83
N SER A 155 6.71 9.91 -15.43
CA SER A 155 6.01 10.38 -16.62
C SER A 155 4.49 10.30 -16.42
N ALA A 156 3.87 11.43 -16.17
CA ALA A 156 2.42 11.51 -16.07
C ALA A 156 1.75 11.35 -17.44
N SER A 157 0.63 10.65 -17.48
CA SER A 157 -0.22 10.60 -18.68
C SER A 157 -0.87 11.97 -18.91
N THR A 158 -0.97 12.36 -20.19
CA THR A 158 -1.77 13.52 -20.61
C THR A 158 -3.25 13.17 -20.84
N LYS A 159 -3.59 11.88 -20.77
CA LYS A 159 -4.93 11.39 -20.91
C LYS A 159 -5.72 11.55 -19.61
N ARG A 160 -7.04 11.68 -19.73
CA ARG A 160 -7.93 11.77 -18.58
C ARG A 160 -8.03 10.40 -17.88
N LYS A 161 -7.95 10.41 -16.55
CA LYS A 161 -8.23 9.22 -15.74
C LYS A 161 -9.59 8.61 -16.14
N GLY A 162 -9.64 7.29 -16.27
CA GLY A 162 -10.83 6.57 -16.69
C GLY A 162 -11.09 6.57 -18.20
N GLU A 163 -10.25 7.19 -19.04
CA GLU A 163 -10.38 7.11 -20.50
C GLU A 163 -10.10 5.68 -20.97
N LYS A 164 -10.97 5.14 -21.83
CA LYS A 164 -10.82 3.78 -22.36
C LYS A 164 -9.59 3.65 -23.24
N ARG A 165 -8.88 2.55 -23.09
CA ARG A 165 -7.78 2.14 -23.94
C ARG A 165 -7.76 0.62 -24.14
N PRO A 166 -7.14 0.13 -25.22
CA PRO A 166 -6.79 -1.28 -25.31
C PRO A 166 -5.80 -1.66 -24.21
N LEU A 167 -6.00 -2.81 -23.58
CA LEU A 167 -5.05 -3.36 -22.63
C LEU A 167 -3.80 -3.86 -23.37
N LYS A 168 -2.66 -3.79 -22.69
CA LYS A 168 -1.41 -4.39 -23.12
C LYS A 168 -1.31 -5.84 -22.60
N ASN A 169 -0.33 -6.57 -23.07
CA ASN A 169 -0.05 -7.88 -22.48
C ASN A 169 0.42 -7.74 -21.03
N PRO A 170 0.04 -8.65 -20.12
CA PRO A 170 0.59 -8.69 -18.77
C PRO A 170 2.12 -8.64 -18.77
N GLY A 171 2.70 -7.86 -17.85
CA GLY A 171 4.14 -7.64 -17.74
C GLY A 171 4.74 -6.56 -18.65
N THR A 172 3.95 -5.95 -19.55
CA THR A 172 4.49 -5.02 -20.56
C THR A 172 4.09 -3.55 -20.41
N TYR A 173 3.26 -3.24 -19.40
CA TYR A 173 2.80 -1.88 -19.15
C TYR A 173 2.55 -1.70 -17.65
N TRP A 174 3.12 -0.64 -17.10
CA TRP A 174 2.93 -0.26 -15.70
C TRP A 174 1.79 0.76 -15.57
N GLU A 175 0.84 0.47 -14.70
CA GLU A 175 -0.27 1.39 -14.40
C GLU A 175 -0.77 1.17 -12.98
N TYR A 176 -0.70 2.22 -12.17
CA TYR A 176 -1.24 2.21 -10.81
C TYR A 176 -2.77 2.14 -10.84
N ASN A 177 -3.36 1.05 -10.33
CA ASN A 177 -4.79 0.77 -10.48
C ASN A 177 -5.36 0.08 -9.23
N ASP A 178 -6.27 0.79 -8.53
CA ASP A 178 -6.83 0.29 -7.26
C ASP A 178 -7.85 -0.85 -7.46
N VAL A 179 -8.47 -0.99 -8.63
CA VAL A 179 -9.36 -2.12 -8.91
C VAL A 179 -8.56 -3.42 -9.01
N ARG A 180 -7.38 -3.37 -9.65
CA ARG A 180 -6.47 -4.52 -9.76
C ARG A 180 -5.91 -4.95 -8.41
N ILE A 181 -5.67 -4.00 -7.50
CA ILE A 181 -5.29 -4.30 -6.11
C ILE A 181 -6.41 -4.98 -5.35
N ASN A 182 -7.64 -4.56 -5.55
CA ASN A 182 -8.79 -5.20 -4.91
C ASN A 182 -8.96 -6.64 -5.42
N GLN A 183 -8.70 -6.89 -6.71
CA GLN A 183 -8.67 -8.24 -7.27
C GLN A 183 -7.52 -9.10 -6.70
N PHE A 184 -6.34 -8.50 -6.50
CA PHE A 184 -5.23 -9.16 -5.82
C PHE A 184 -5.60 -9.56 -4.38
N SER A 185 -6.17 -8.62 -3.62
CA SER A 185 -6.63 -8.88 -2.25
C SER A 185 -7.65 -10.01 -2.20
N LEU A 186 -8.61 -10.01 -3.12
CA LEU A 186 -9.62 -11.07 -3.23
C LEU A 186 -8.99 -12.44 -3.56
N ALA A 187 -8.04 -12.48 -4.51
CA ALA A 187 -7.33 -13.72 -4.86
C ALA A 187 -6.53 -14.26 -3.67
N LEU A 188 -5.82 -13.37 -2.96
CA LEU A 188 -5.04 -13.72 -1.77
C LEU A 188 -5.93 -14.23 -0.63
N MET A 189 -7.08 -13.59 -0.39
CA MET A 189 -8.07 -14.04 0.59
C MET A 189 -8.59 -15.45 0.26
N ARG A 190 -8.87 -15.73 -1.01
CA ARG A 190 -9.28 -17.07 -1.47
C ARG A 190 -8.18 -18.09 -1.27
N LEU A 191 -6.93 -17.73 -1.52
CA LEU A 191 -5.77 -18.59 -1.31
C LEU A 191 -5.62 -19.02 0.16
N PHE A 192 -5.83 -18.09 1.10
CA PHE A 192 -5.82 -18.38 2.54
C PHE A 192 -7.12 -19.07 3.02
N ASP A 193 -8.21 -18.99 2.27
CA ASP A 193 -9.58 -19.29 2.73
C ASP A 193 -9.90 -18.61 4.09
N ARG A 194 -9.39 -17.40 4.28
CA ARG A 194 -9.52 -16.56 5.49
C ARG A 194 -9.53 -15.09 5.14
N GLU A 195 -10.21 -14.28 5.95
CA GLU A 195 -10.12 -12.83 5.84
C GLU A 195 -8.69 -12.34 6.11
N LEU A 196 -8.18 -11.46 5.25
CA LEU A 196 -6.80 -10.97 5.34
C LEU A 196 -6.51 -10.20 6.63
N PRO A 197 -7.44 -9.43 7.25
CA PRO A 197 -7.21 -8.85 8.57
C PRO A 197 -6.87 -9.88 9.63
N ALA A 198 -7.49 -11.06 9.60
CA ALA A 198 -7.21 -12.14 10.55
C ALA A 198 -5.81 -12.75 10.32
N VAL A 199 -5.41 -12.91 9.07
CA VAL A 199 -4.06 -13.38 8.70
C VAL A 199 -3.01 -12.35 9.15
N PHE A 200 -3.23 -11.07 8.85
CA PHE A 200 -2.33 -9.98 9.22
C PHE A 200 -2.18 -9.85 10.75
N ALA A 201 -3.30 -9.95 11.47
CA ALA A 201 -3.30 -9.95 12.94
C ALA A 201 -2.45 -11.08 13.53
N GLU A 202 -2.64 -12.30 13.03
CA GLU A 202 -2.01 -13.50 13.59
C GLU A 202 -0.50 -13.54 13.32
N HIS A 203 -0.10 -13.25 12.09
CA HIS A 203 1.27 -13.49 11.64
C HIS A 203 2.18 -12.26 11.72
N ILE A 204 1.62 -11.07 11.84
CA ILE A 204 2.39 -9.82 11.82
C ILE A 204 2.07 -8.94 13.03
N MET A 205 0.84 -8.46 13.20
CA MET A 205 0.55 -7.41 14.17
C MET A 205 0.72 -7.87 15.62
N ARG A 206 0.19 -9.05 15.99
CA ARG A 206 0.35 -9.59 17.35
C ARG A 206 1.79 -9.91 17.70
N PRO A 207 2.59 -10.60 16.82
CA PRO A 207 4.01 -10.80 17.07
C PRO A 207 4.81 -9.52 17.24
N LEU A 208 4.44 -8.43 16.53
CA LEU A 208 5.04 -7.11 16.68
C LEU A 208 4.67 -6.40 17.99
N GLY A 209 3.65 -6.88 18.70
CA GLY A 209 3.11 -6.19 19.86
C GLY A 209 2.35 -4.90 19.50
N ALA A 210 1.82 -4.82 18.28
CA ALA A 210 1.01 -3.71 17.84
C ALA A 210 -0.26 -3.56 18.67
N SER A 211 -0.85 -2.35 18.69
CA SER A 211 -2.10 -2.08 19.37
C SER A 211 -3.26 -2.90 18.78
N ASP A 212 -4.41 -2.90 19.45
CA ASP A 212 -5.66 -3.48 18.95
C ASP A 212 -6.59 -2.41 18.32
N THR A 213 -6.09 -1.18 18.14
CA THR A 213 -6.87 -0.07 17.59
C THR A 213 -6.91 -0.02 16.07
N TRP A 214 -6.07 -0.78 15.37
CA TRP A 214 -6.10 -0.84 13.94
C TRP A 214 -7.25 -1.70 13.42
N HIS A 215 -7.80 -1.30 12.25
CA HIS A 215 -8.85 -2.05 11.56
C HIS A 215 -8.60 -2.02 10.04
N TRP A 216 -8.97 -3.09 9.36
CA TRP A 216 -8.94 -3.15 7.90
C TRP A 216 -10.37 -3.41 7.40
N HIS A 217 -11.00 -2.38 6.89
CA HIS A 217 -12.41 -2.39 6.51
C HIS A 217 -12.59 -2.77 5.05
N GLY A 218 -13.53 -3.68 4.78
CA GLY A 218 -13.99 -4.02 3.44
C GLY A 218 -15.02 -3.03 2.90
N TYR A 219 -15.55 -3.31 1.72
CA TYR A 219 -16.71 -2.64 1.15
C TYR A 219 -18.00 -3.34 1.56
N GLU A 220 -19.12 -2.62 1.53
CA GLU A 220 -20.44 -3.19 1.83
C GLU A 220 -20.81 -4.38 0.91
N ASN A 221 -20.28 -4.39 -0.30
CA ASN A 221 -20.52 -5.44 -1.32
C ASN A 221 -19.33 -6.37 -1.53
N SER A 222 -18.30 -6.39 -0.65
CA SER A 222 -17.09 -7.19 -0.83
C SER A 222 -17.13 -8.57 -0.17
N TYR A 223 -18.32 -9.08 0.10
CA TYR A 223 -18.50 -10.41 0.67
C TYR A 223 -18.51 -11.50 -0.41
N ILE A 224 -17.86 -12.61 -0.11
CA ILE A 224 -17.93 -13.84 -0.91
C ILE A 224 -18.28 -15.04 -0.02
N GLU A 225 -18.86 -16.08 -0.64
CA GLU A 225 -19.01 -17.37 0.02
C GLU A 225 -17.78 -18.26 -0.26
N SER A 226 -17.23 -18.86 0.79
CA SER A 226 -16.17 -19.86 0.71
C SER A 226 -16.40 -20.94 1.76
N ASN A 227 -16.48 -22.19 1.31
CA ASN A 227 -16.67 -23.36 2.18
C ASN A 227 -17.81 -23.21 3.21
N GLY A 228 -18.95 -22.62 2.79
CA GLY A 228 -20.13 -22.40 3.64
C GLY A 228 -19.95 -21.26 4.66
N ARG A 229 -18.90 -20.44 4.53
CA ARG A 229 -18.67 -19.25 5.34
C ARG A 229 -18.75 -18.00 4.46
N GLN A 230 -19.25 -16.92 5.02
CA GLN A 230 -19.17 -15.61 4.41
C GLN A 230 -17.86 -14.93 4.83
N LEU A 231 -17.04 -14.57 3.86
CA LEU A 231 -15.77 -13.87 4.07
C LEU A 231 -15.84 -12.50 3.42
N GLN A 232 -15.32 -11.47 4.10
CA GLN A 232 -15.23 -10.12 3.56
C GLN A 232 -13.83 -9.85 2.99
N SER A 233 -13.74 -9.52 1.71
CA SER A 233 -12.52 -9.00 1.13
C SER A 233 -12.30 -7.53 1.50
N VAL A 234 -11.03 -7.16 1.66
CA VAL A 234 -10.63 -5.79 2.00
C VAL A 234 -9.90 -5.14 0.83
N PRO A 235 -10.08 -3.83 0.59
CA PRO A 235 -9.33 -3.13 -0.45
C PRO A 235 -7.87 -2.91 -0.03
N GLY A 236 -6.99 -2.82 -1.02
CA GLY A 236 -5.58 -2.47 -0.83
C GLY A 236 -5.32 -0.97 -0.69
N GLY A 237 -6.35 -0.17 -0.55
CA GLY A 237 -6.28 1.28 -0.34
C GLY A 237 -7.64 1.83 0.04
N GLY A 238 -7.76 3.14 0.23
CA GLY A 238 -8.99 3.80 0.63
C GLY A 238 -9.67 4.59 -0.50
N HIS A 239 -9.51 4.21 -1.77
CA HIS A 239 -10.00 4.98 -2.91
C HIS A 239 -11.52 5.21 -2.83
N TRP A 240 -12.29 4.16 -2.57
CA TRP A 240 -13.75 4.20 -2.40
C TRP A 240 -14.17 3.97 -0.94
N GLY A 241 -13.39 4.50 0.00
CA GLY A 241 -13.53 4.20 1.43
C GLY A 241 -12.98 2.82 1.79
N GLY A 242 -13.26 2.36 3.00
CA GLY A 242 -12.64 1.15 3.54
C GLY A 242 -11.12 1.26 3.64
N GLY A 243 -10.42 0.15 3.56
CA GLY A 243 -8.96 0.12 3.72
C GLY A 243 -8.51 0.12 5.16
N MET A 244 -7.22 0.31 5.37
CA MET A 244 -6.59 0.23 6.68
C MET A 244 -6.74 1.54 7.47
N VAL A 245 -7.12 1.41 8.73
CA VAL A 245 -7.06 2.45 9.76
C VAL A 245 -6.03 1.99 10.79
N MET A 246 -5.02 2.82 11.08
CA MET A 246 -3.89 2.42 11.94
C MET A 246 -3.20 3.64 12.53
N SER A 247 -2.60 3.50 13.71
CA SER A 247 -1.80 4.55 14.36
C SER A 247 -0.44 4.75 13.68
N ALA A 248 0.18 5.92 13.87
CA ALA A 248 1.55 6.14 13.40
C ALA A 248 2.55 5.24 14.14
N HIS A 249 2.28 4.96 15.42
CA HIS A 249 3.10 4.04 16.22
C HIS A 249 3.09 2.61 15.66
N ASP A 250 1.92 2.07 15.33
CA ASP A 250 1.84 0.72 14.74
C ASP A 250 2.48 0.67 13.33
N GLN A 251 2.34 1.75 12.56
CA GLN A 251 3.05 1.87 11.27
C GLN A 251 4.57 1.92 11.45
N LEU A 252 5.08 2.52 12.55
CA LEU A 252 6.51 2.49 12.88
C LEU A 252 6.99 1.06 13.12
N LEU A 253 6.24 0.24 13.86
CA LEU A 253 6.61 -1.16 14.11
C LEU A 253 6.71 -1.95 12.78
N LEU A 254 5.76 -1.73 11.87
CA LEU A 254 5.79 -2.35 10.53
C LEU A 254 6.98 -1.84 9.70
N GLY A 255 7.29 -0.55 9.77
CA GLY A 255 8.45 0.02 9.11
C GLY A 255 9.78 -0.55 9.66
N GLN A 256 9.87 -0.72 10.97
CA GLN A 256 11.03 -1.37 11.61
C GLN A 256 11.17 -2.83 11.20
N LEU A 257 10.06 -3.57 11.06
CA LEU A 257 10.08 -4.92 10.52
C LEU A 257 10.69 -4.96 9.11
N MET A 258 10.37 -3.96 8.27
CA MET A 258 10.90 -3.86 6.91
C MET A 258 12.40 -3.58 6.88
N VAL A 259 12.90 -2.61 7.63
CA VAL A 259 14.35 -2.28 7.67
C VAL A 259 15.17 -3.35 8.37
N ASN A 260 14.53 -4.17 9.21
CA ASN A 260 15.15 -5.32 9.89
C ASN A 260 14.92 -6.64 9.12
N GLU A 261 14.72 -6.58 7.79
CA GLU A 261 14.68 -7.76 6.91
C GLU A 261 13.65 -8.82 7.34
N GLY A 262 12.52 -8.36 7.92
CA GLY A 262 11.44 -9.21 8.38
C GLY A 262 11.65 -9.83 9.77
N VAL A 263 12.69 -9.42 10.51
CA VAL A 263 12.99 -9.90 11.86
C VAL A 263 12.44 -8.96 12.93
N HIS A 264 11.80 -9.51 13.94
CA HIS A 264 11.40 -8.80 15.14
C HIS A 264 11.74 -9.63 16.39
N ASN A 265 12.46 -9.02 17.35
CA ASN A 265 12.91 -9.69 18.59
C ASN A 265 13.58 -11.05 18.36
N GLY A 266 14.39 -11.18 17.30
CA GLY A 266 15.08 -12.41 16.92
C GLY A 266 14.19 -13.47 16.26
N GLN A 267 12.93 -13.17 15.98
CA GLN A 267 12.01 -14.03 15.24
C GLN A 267 11.82 -13.52 13.82
N GLN A 268 12.00 -14.39 12.81
CA GLN A 268 11.66 -14.11 11.42
C GLN A 268 10.13 -14.17 11.24
N LEU A 269 9.48 -13.03 11.04
CA LEU A 269 8.04 -12.93 10.79
C LEU A 269 7.71 -12.96 9.29
N LEU A 270 8.56 -12.36 8.46
CA LEU A 270 8.48 -12.41 7.01
C LEU A 270 9.82 -12.91 6.45
N PRO A 271 9.82 -13.73 5.40
CA PRO A 271 11.08 -14.21 4.82
C PRO A 271 11.96 -13.04 4.35
N GLU A 272 13.26 -13.09 4.65
CA GLU A 272 14.25 -12.07 4.22
C GLU A 272 14.17 -11.83 2.71
N HIS A 273 14.22 -12.90 1.90
CA HIS A 273 14.13 -12.80 0.44
C HIS A 273 12.83 -12.16 -0.04
N TRP A 274 11.74 -12.19 0.75
CA TRP A 274 10.50 -11.49 0.41
C TRP A 274 10.62 -9.99 0.60
N ILE A 275 11.28 -9.56 1.68
CA ILE A 275 11.59 -8.15 1.92
C ILE A 275 12.51 -7.61 0.82
N GLU A 276 13.51 -8.38 0.38
CA GLU A 276 14.35 -8.04 -0.77
C GLU A 276 13.52 -7.88 -2.06
N GLN A 277 12.59 -8.81 -2.32
CA GLN A 277 11.69 -8.72 -3.48
C GLN A 277 10.78 -7.49 -3.43
N MET A 278 10.30 -7.08 -2.25
CA MET A 278 9.52 -5.85 -2.11
C MET A 278 10.32 -4.61 -2.51
N GLN A 279 11.64 -4.63 -2.37
CA GLN A 279 12.57 -3.55 -2.68
C GLN A 279 13.26 -3.72 -4.04
N THR A 280 13.00 -4.82 -4.75
CA THR A 280 13.60 -5.06 -6.07
C THR A 280 12.86 -4.25 -7.14
N PRO A 281 13.56 -3.40 -7.91
CA PRO A 281 12.96 -2.60 -8.97
C PRO A 281 12.26 -3.45 -10.03
N CYS A 282 11.09 -3.00 -10.48
CA CYS A 282 10.43 -3.56 -11.65
C CYS A 282 11.19 -3.16 -12.92
N ASP A 283 11.43 -4.09 -13.85
CA ASP A 283 12.20 -3.87 -15.07
C ASP A 283 11.66 -2.71 -15.92
N ILE A 284 10.36 -2.54 -16.00
CA ILE A 284 9.71 -1.50 -16.81
C ILE A 284 9.30 -0.26 -16.00
N ALA A 285 9.44 -0.32 -14.67
CA ALA A 285 9.11 0.76 -13.74
C ALA A 285 10.08 0.73 -12.54
N PRO A 286 11.36 1.09 -12.73
CA PRO A 286 12.40 0.92 -11.72
C PRO A 286 12.17 1.73 -10.42
N TRP A 287 11.23 2.65 -10.42
CA TRP A 287 10.77 3.38 -9.24
C TRP A 287 9.77 2.61 -8.36
N TYR A 288 9.45 1.34 -8.73
CA TYR A 288 8.42 0.56 -8.04
C TYR A 288 8.84 -0.91 -7.86
N GLY A 289 8.70 -1.42 -6.65
CA GLY A 289 8.86 -2.82 -6.27
C GLY A 289 7.51 -3.51 -6.03
N PHE A 290 7.44 -4.44 -5.07
CA PHE A 290 6.16 -5.05 -4.68
C PHE A 290 5.40 -4.10 -3.75
N PHE A 291 4.45 -3.36 -4.31
CA PHE A 291 3.66 -2.34 -3.63
C PHE A 291 4.51 -1.36 -2.79
N THR A 292 5.72 -1.10 -3.25
CA THR A 292 6.72 -0.26 -2.57
C THR A 292 7.29 0.75 -3.57
N TRP A 293 7.30 2.02 -3.21
CA TRP A 293 7.97 3.07 -3.98
C TRP A 293 9.47 3.06 -3.69
N LEU A 294 10.29 3.15 -4.71
CA LEU A 294 11.74 3.06 -4.62
C LEU A 294 12.41 4.38 -5.01
N ASN A 295 13.50 4.73 -4.31
CA ASN A 295 14.30 5.90 -4.66
C ASN A 295 15.33 5.64 -5.76
N THR A 296 15.14 4.58 -6.52
CA THR A 296 16.03 4.20 -7.64
C THR A 296 16.30 5.41 -8.54
N ASN A 297 17.58 5.68 -8.81
CA ASN A 297 18.04 6.89 -9.51
C ASN A 297 17.57 8.20 -8.84
N HIS A 298 17.37 8.19 -7.54
CA HIS A 298 16.90 9.34 -6.74
C HIS A 298 15.58 9.97 -7.23
N VAL A 299 14.69 9.16 -7.82
CA VAL A 299 13.44 9.64 -8.45
C VAL A 299 12.44 10.24 -7.45
N VAL A 300 12.46 9.78 -6.20
CA VAL A 300 11.58 10.30 -5.14
C VAL A 300 12.22 11.50 -4.44
N SER A 301 13.49 11.37 -4.07
CA SER A 301 14.23 12.45 -3.39
C SER A 301 15.72 12.38 -3.72
N PRO A 302 16.31 13.46 -4.27
CA PRO A 302 17.74 13.52 -4.53
C PRO A 302 18.59 13.66 -3.27
N SER A 303 17.96 13.98 -2.14
CA SER A 303 18.63 14.19 -0.85
C SER A 303 18.79 12.92 -0.02
N LEU A 304 18.07 11.84 -0.39
CA LEU A 304 18.07 10.58 0.33
C LEU A 304 18.94 9.53 -0.38
N PRO A 305 19.40 8.50 0.32
CA PRO A 305 20.05 7.35 -0.31
C PRO A 305 19.18 6.70 -1.39
N GLU A 306 19.81 6.15 -2.40
CA GLU A 306 19.11 5.45 -3.48
C GLU A 306 18.39 4.20 -2.98
N GLU A 307 18.89 3.60 -1.92
CA GLU A 307 18.31 2.45 -1.23
C GLU A 307 17.06 2.79 -0.41
N SER A 308 16.75 4.06 -0.23
CA SER A 308 15.52 4.49 0.45
C SER A 308 14.29 4.00 -0.31
N TYR A 309 13.28 3.57 0.44
CA TYR A 309 11.99 3.18 -0.12
C TYR A 309 10.83 3.69 0.72
N PHE A 310 9.62 3.69 0.12
CA PHE A 310 8.51 4.40 0.72
C PHE A 310 7.19 3.61 0.58
N ALA A 311 6.33 3.78 1.58
CA ALA A 311 4.91 3.52 1.48
C ALA A 311 4.17 4.86 1.48
N MET A 312 3.33 5.10 0.48
CA MET A 312 2.67 6.39 0.28
C MET A 312 1.17 6.23 0.13
N GLY A 313 0.43 7.15 0.71
CA GLY A 313 -1.02 7.22 0.61
C GLY A 313 -1.52 8.64 0.40
N ILE A 314 -2.61 8.78 -0.35
CA ILE A 314 -3.26 10.07 -0.55
C ILE A 314 -3.62 10.70 0.81
N GLY A 315 -3.79 12.01 0.86
CA GLY A 315 -3.97 12.74 2.11
C GLY A 315 -2.66 12.90 2.90
N GLY A 316 -1.51 12.71 2.24
CA GLY A 316 -0.19 12.92 2.84
C GLY A 316 0.16 11.89 3.89
N GLN A 317 -0.06 10.60 3.59
CA GLN A 317 0.44 9.49 4.37
C GLN A 317 1.77 9.05 3.76
N LEU A 318 2.83 9.07 4.54
CA LEU A 318 4.18 8.74 4.08
C LEU A 318 4.90 7.92 5.15
N ILE A 319 5.47 6.80 4.75
CA ILE A 319 6.48 6.09 5.53
C ILE A 319 7.75 6.08 4.70
N TRP A 320 8.81 6.66 5.23
CA TRP A 320 10.15 6.60 4.68
C TRP A 320 10.96 5.56 5.43
N HIS A 321 11.58 4.66 4.68
CA HIS A 321 12.51 3.66 5.16
C HIS A 321 13.89 3.95 4.58
N ASP A 322 14.88 3.98 5.43
CA ASP A 322 16.29 4.11 5.06
C ASP A 322 17.09 2.96 5.68
N PRO A 323 17.32 1.91 4.93
CA PRO A 323 18.04 0.74 5.45
C PRO A 323 19.53 1.02 5.68
N VAL A 324 20.11 2.03 5.00
CA VAL A 324 21.54 2.38 5.14
C VAL A 324 21.81 3.01 6.51
N ARG A 325 20.89 3.85 6.98
CA ARG A 325 21.01 4.59 8.24
C ARG A 325 20.07 4.08 9.32
N ASN A 326 19.38 2.97 9.04
CA ASN A 326 18.39 2.32 9.90
C ASN A 326 17.33 3.32 10.43
N ILE A 327 16.77 4.14 9.49
CA ILE A 327 15.75 5.13 9.81
C ILE A 327 14.38 4.64 9.35
N VAL A 328 13.39 4.83 10.19
CA VAL A 328 11.96 4.75 9.83
C VAL A 328 11.30 6.04 10.26
N ALA A 329 10.69 6.75 9.31
CA ALA A 329 9.91 7.95 9.58
C ALA A 329 8.47 7.77 9.09
N VAL A 330 7.52 7.86 9.99
CA VAL A 330 6.08 7.84 9.70
C VAL A 330 5.55 9.26 9.80
N MET A 331 5.00 9.78 8.71
CA MET A 331 4.47 11.12 8.61
C MET A 331 3.03 11.04 8.10
N ARG A 332 2.12 11.67 8.80
CA ARG A 332 0.69 11.57 8.52
C ARG A 332 0.06 12.93 8.34
N TRP A 333 -0.85 13.03 7.38
CA TRP A 333 -1.59 14.24 7.08
C TRP A 333 -0.69 15.43 6.75
N ILE A 334 0.40 15.16 6.01
CA ILE A 334 1.24 16.20 5.43
C ILE A 334 0.62 16.70 4.12
N ASP A 335 0.96 17.90 3.72
CA ASP A 335 0.58 18.39 2.38
C ASP A 335 1.43 17.67 1.33
N SER A 336 0.80 16.90 0.46
CA SER A 336 1.49 16.08 -0.55
C SER A 336 2.30 16.90 -1.56
N ASP A 337 1.95 18.17 -1.77
CA ASP A 337 2.70 19.08 -2.65
C ASP A 337 4.11 19.38 -2.11
N PHE A 338 4.31 19.23 -0.79
CA PHE A 338 5.57 19.49 -0.11
C PHE A 338 6.34 18.21 0.27
N THR A 339 5.90 17.04 -0.17
CA THR A 339 6.57 15.76 0.18
C THR A 339 8.06 15.78 -0.19
N GLY A 340 8.41 16.27 -1.37
CA GLY A 340 9.82 16.38 -1.81
C GLY A 340 10.66 17.29 -0.91
N ASP A 341 10.12 18.44 -0.52
CA ASP A 341 10.80 19.39 0.36
C ASP A 341 10.97 18.83 1.77
N ILE A 342 9.93 18.17 2.30
CA ILE A 342 9.97 17.49 3.62
C ILE A 342 11.09 16.43 3.63
N LEU A 343 11.16 15.60 2.59
CA LEU A 343 12.22 14.61 2.45
C LEU A 343 13.60 15.26 2.25
N GLY A 344 13.66 16.42 1.59
CA GLY A 344 14.86 17.22 1.42
C GLY A 344 15.41 17.71 2.76
N VAL A 345 14.53 18.27 3.60
CA VAL A 345 14.90 18.73 4.96
C VAL A 345 15.33 17.54 5.82
N ALA A 346 14.55 16.43 5.80
CA ALA A 346 14.88 15.21 6.53
C ALA A 346 16.22 14.60 6.09
N GLY A 347 16.53 14.61 4.79
CA GLY A 347 17.82 14.17 4.25
C GLY A 347 18.99 15.03 4.71
N GLY A 348 18.76 16.33 4.90
CA GLY A 348 19.74 17.29 5.42
C GLY A 348 20.09 17.04 6.88
N GLU A 349 19.12 16.74 7.72
CA GLU A 349 19.32 16.42 9.14
C GLU A 349 20.20 15.18 9.37
N VAL A 350 20.20 14.26 8.42
CA VAL A 350 20.97 12.99 8.53
C VAL A 350 22.38 13.12 7.97
N LYS A 351 22.69 14.20 7.23
CA LYS A 351 24.05 14.45 6.70
C LYS A 351 25.06 14.97 7.76
N GLY A 352 24.62 15.22 8.97
CA GLY A 352 25.46 15.60 10.11
C GLY A 352 25.83 14.39 10.94
#